data_5f51e6a6e651b000332279dccf71013c
#
_entry.id   5f51e6a6e651b000332279dccf71013c
#
_cell.length_a   1.000
_cell.length_b   1.000
_cell.length_c   1.000
_cell.angle_alpha   90.00
_cell.angle_beta   90.00
_cell.angle_gamma   90.00
#
_symmetry.space_group_name_H-M   'P 1'
#
loop_
_entity.id
_entity.type
_entity.pdbx_description
1 polymer ?
#
loop_
_entity_poly.entity_id
_entity_poly.type
_entity_poly.pdbx_seq_one_letter_code
_entity_poly.pdbx_strand_id
1 'polypeptide(L)'
;MNRTLVEKRELGATEERELYSNVFVVAPGIWRMKDIFVNMFIIQNSEGTAWVLVDTGLQTSAPKIKAMAKYIFGSAGSKPEAIVMTHGHFDHRGSLLQLADEWGVPVYCHHQERPYLTGRASYPPPDPAVGGGMMALMSFAYPKGPINAEQYLAELPDDNSIPGLEDWRWIHTPGHTPGHISLFREKDGVLIAGDAFVTTMQESAISVMIQKKTVWGPPKYFTPDWGAAARSVRELAALEPNVMVTGHGQAMYGDEARKALHKLSRDFWQRGMPAQGRYVKEPALFDTDGVPTYIPSSRGIMLKRLAIAAGLLAIGILVYRERKKGSFFNRKASGFLGKSLIGGSLATLGATAPATPALPMLPVIPAL
;
A
#
# COMPACT_ATOMS: atom_id res chain seq x y z
N MET A 1 28.78 10.73 17.47
CA MET A 1 27.78 10.03 18.27
C MET A 1 28.15 8.55 18.25
N ASN A 2 28.37 7.92 19.40
CA ASN A 2 29.09 6.64 19.48
C ASN A 2 28.24 5.48 18.93
N ARG A 3 28.67 4.88 17.81
CA ARG A 3 27.99 3.75 17.08
C ARG A 3 27.60 2.60 18.03
N THR A 4 28.44 2.28 19.00
CA THR A 4 28.28 1.21 19.98
C THR A 4 27.11 1.42 20.98
N LEU A 5 26.68 2.67 21.21
CA LEU A 5 25.54 2.99 22.09
C LEU A 5 24.19 2.89 21.40
N VAL A 6 24.16 3.04 20.07
CA VAL A 6 22.95 2.86 19.26
C VAL A 6 22.60 1.36 19.16
N GLU A 7 23.61 0.51 18.90
CA GLU A 7 23.40 -0.95 18.75
C GLU A 7 22.93 -1.66 20.04
N LYS A 8 23.42 -1.24 21.21
CA LYS A 8 23.03 -1.89 22.51
C LYS A 8 21.60 -1.58 22.96
N ARG A 9 20.96 -0.54 22.46
CA ARG A 9 19.57 -0.18 22.78
C ARG A 9 18.54 -0.82 21.86
N GLU A 10 18.96 -1.43 20.76
CA GLU A 10 18.08 -1.97 19.70
C GLU A 10 17.69 -3.43 19.91
N LEU A 11 18.39 -4.17 20.77
CA LEU A 11 18.03 -5.54 21.20
C LEU A 11 16.82 -5.49 22.14
N GLY A 12 15.62 -5.75 21.60
CA GLY A 12 14.35 -5.74 22.33
C GLY A 12 13.42 -4.58 22.01
N ALA A 13 13.65 -3.89 20.85
CA ALA A 13 12.73 -2.86 20.39
C ALA A 13 11.31 -3.43 20.22
N THR A 14 10.33 -2.79 20.82
CA THR A 14 8.89 -3.10 20.71
C THR A 14 8.19 -2.24 19.67
N GLU A 15 8.93 -1.29 19.07
CA GLU A 15 8.47 -0.38 18.03
C GLU A 15 9.63 0.16 17.19
N GLU A 16 9.33 0.56 15.95
CA GLU A 16 10.30 1.25 15.10
C GLU A 16 10.56 2.67 15.61
N ARG A 17 11.80 3.12 15.48
CA ARG A 17 12.21 4.46 15.86
C ARG A 17 12.57 5.30 14.65
N GLU A 18 11.92 6.43 14.48
CA GLU A 18 12.29 7.37 13.42
C GLU A 18 13.70 7.89 13.64
N LEU A 19 14.54 7.75 12.62
CA LEU A 19 15.93 8.23 12.62
C LEU A 19 15.97 9.66 12.06
N TYR A 20 15.33 9.90 10.93
CA TYR A 20 15.06 11.22 10.33
C TYR A 20 14.08 11.06 9.17
N SER A 21 13.29 12.11 8.91
CA SER A 21 12.48 12.31 7.67
C SER A 21 11.93 11.03 6.99
N ASN A 22 11.05 10.30 7.67
CA ASN A 22 10.45 9.04 7.20
C ASN A 22 11.43 7.85 7.06
N VAL A 23 12.59 7.91 7.68
CA VAL A 23 13.54 6.80 7.82
C VAL A 23 13.48 6.27 9.24
N PHE A 24 13.27 4.98 9.38
CA PHE A 24 13.04 4.30 10.66
C PHE A 24 14.06 3.17 10.84
N VAL A 25 14.59 3.04 12.05
CA VAL A 25 15.35 1.85 12.48
C VAL A 25 14.32 0.79 12.86
N VAL A 26 14.35 -0.35 12.18
CA VAL A 26 13.43 -1.48 12.38
C VAL A 26 14.02 -2.50 13.34
N ALA A 27 15.26 -2.89 13.09
CA ALA A 27 16.04 -3.83 13.88
C ALA A 27 17.53 -3.56 13.63
N PRO A 28 18.46 -4.20 14.36
CA PRO A 28 19.87 -4.02 14.12
C PRO A 28 20.26 -4.29 12.66
N GLY A 29 20.86 -3.29 12.01
CA GLY A 29 21.25 -3.36 10.60
C GLY A 29 20.10 -3.28 9.60
N ILE A 30 18.89 -2.91 10.01
CA ILE A 30 17.73 -2.79 9.11
C ILE A 30 17.08 -1.43 9.27
N TRP A 31 16.97 -0.72 8.16
CA TRP A 31 16.30 0.57 8.10
C TRP A 31 15.17 0.51 7.05
N ARG A 32 14.03 1.06 7.41
CA ARG A 32 12.89 1.25 6.52
C ARG A 32 12.78 2.72 6.14
N MET A 33 12.64 3.02 4.88
CA MET A 33 12.20 4.33 4.40
C MET A 33 10.78 4.24 3.88
N LYS A 34 9.92 5.15 4.33
CA LYS A 34 8.59 5.33 3.77
C LYS A 34 8.61 6.47 2.75
N ASP A 35 8.17 6.22 1.53
CA ASP A 35 7.91 7.26 0.53
C ASP A 35 6.43 7.26 0.12
N ILE A 36 5.71 8.31 0.50
CA ILE A 36 4.27 8.47 0.36
C ILE A 36 3.50 7.30 1.01
N PHE A 37 3.35 6.16 0.34
CA PHE A 37 2.60 5.00 0.81
C PHE A 37 3.37 3.67 0.71
N VAL A 38 4.58 3.67 0.16
CA VAL A 38 5.40 2.47 -0.06
C VAL A 38 6.65 2.50 0.79
N ASN A 39 7.13 1.34 1.17
CA ASN A 39 8.35 1.13 1.94
C ASN A 39 9.48 0.55 1.08
N MET A 40 10.69 0.98 1.37
CA MET A 40 11.94 0.41 0.89
C MET A 40 12.84 0.11 2.09
N PHE A 41 13.76 -0.85 1.96
CA PHE A 41 14.60 -1.24 3.08
C PHE A 41 16.08 -1.21 2.70
N ILE A 42 16.90 -0.74 3.63
CA ILE A 42 18.34 -0.96 3.63
C ILE A 42 18.64 -2.05 4.66
N ILE A 43 19.37 -3.08 4.23
CA ILE A 43 19.83 -4.17 5.08
C ILE A 43 21.34 -4.18 5.05
N GLN A 44 22.00 -3.99 6.20
CA GLN A 44 23.42 -4.14 6.35
C GLN A 44 23.75 -5.61 6.62
N ASN A 45 24.83 -6.11 6.02
CA ASN A 45 25.30 -7.46 6.30
C ASN A 45 25.80 -7.60 7.75
N SER A 46 25.99 -8.82 8.22
CA SER A 46 26.38 -9.12 9.61
C SER A 46 27.76 -8.54 10.00
N GLU A 47 28.63 -8.39 9.04
CA GLU A 47 29.98 -7.83 9.25
C GLU A 47 29.97 -6.29 9.33
N GLY A 48 28.90 -5.64 8.88
CA GLY A 48 28.80 -4.18 8.83
C GLY A 48 29.62 -3.53 7.72
N THR A 49 30.08 -4.34 6.75
CA THR A 49 30.96 -3.90 5.66
C THR A 49 30.21 -3.50 4.40
N ALA A 50 29.03 -4.08 4.19
CA ALA A 50 28.22 -3.92 2.99
C ALA A 50 26.73 -3.83 3.32
N TRP A 51 25.92 -3.48 2.32
CA TRP A 51 24.47 -3.40 2.46
C TRP A 51 23.76 -3.69 1.12
N VAL A 52 22.52 -4.11 1.23
CA VAL A 52 21.62 -4.41 0.12
C VAL A 52 20.39 -3.50 0.21
N LEU A 53 19.91 -3.02 -0.94
CA LEU A 53 18.64 -2.32 -1.06
C LEU A 53 17.53 -3.33 -1.39
N VAL A 54 16.42 -3.29 -0.66
CA VAL A 54 15.21 -4.07 -0.98
C VAL A 54 14.12 -3.11 -1.46
N ASP A 55 13.70 -3.31 -2.70
CA ASP A 55 12.80 -2.45 -3.47
C ASP A 55 13.32 -1.03 -3.70
N THR A 56 12.77 -0.34 -4.68
CA THR A 56 13.26 0.96 -5.13
C THR A 56 12.18 2.06 -5.12
N GLY A 57 11.02 1.76 -4.55
CA GLY A 57 9.96 2.74 -4.35
C GLY A 57 9.34 3.29 -5.64
N LEU A 58 8.86 4.51 -5.55
CA LEU A 58 8.28 5.27 -6.66
C LEU A 58 9.37 5.81 -7.61
N GLN A 59 8.98 6.27 -8.78
CA GLN A 59 9.89 6.87 -9.76
C GLN A 59 10.68 8.07 -9.22
N THR A 60 10.19 8.70 -8.15
CA THR A 60 10.82 9.86 -7.49
C THR A 60 11.60 9.49 -6.24
N SER A 61 11.76 8.20 -5.90
CA SER A 61 12.37 7.76 -4.65
C SER A 61 13.91 7.75 -4.68
N ALA A 62 14.54 7.68 -5.85
CA ALA A 62 16.00 7.55 -5.97
C ALA A 62 16.79 8.61 -5.16
N PRO A 63 16.50 9.91 -5.21
CA PRO A 63 17.22 10.90 -4.40
C PRO A 63 17.08 10.66 -2.91
N LYS A 64 15.91 10.21 -2.45
CA LYS A 64 15.62 9.94 -1.03
C LYS A 64 16.37 8.69 -0.56
N ILE A 65 16.40 7.62 -1.36
CA ILE A 65 17.16 6.39 -1.11
C ILE A 65 18.65 6.70 -0.99
N LYS A 66 19.20 7.49 -1.93
CA LYS A 66 20.61 7.92 -1.87
C LYS A 66 20.91 8.78 -0.63
N ALA A 67 20.00 9.67 -0.26
CA ALA A 67 20.14 10.48 0.95
C ALA A 67 20.11 9.59 2.22
N MET A 68 19.23 8.59 2.27
CA MET A 68 19.19 7.62 3.36
C MET A 68 20.49 6.82 3.47
N ALA A 69 21.00 6.26 2.38
CA ALA A 69 22.25 5.52 2.35
C ALA A 69 23.44 6.39 2.81
N LYS A 70 23.52 7.63 2.29
CA LYS A 70 24.55 8.58 2.70
C LYS A 70 24.46 8.96 4.19
N TYR A 71 23.25 9.10 4.73
CA TYR A 71 23.06 9.40 6.16
C TYR A 71 23.53 8.24 7.04
N ILE A 72 23.21 7.00 6.66
CA ILE A 72 23.53 5.79 7.45
C ILE A 72 25.03 5.47 7.34
N PHE A 73 25.60 5.45 6.14
CA PHE A 73 26.93 4.91 5.86
C PHE A 73 27.98 5.98 5.53
N GLY A 74 27.59 7.24 5.37
CA GLY A 74 28.47 8.29 4.86
C GLY A 74 28.70 8.19 3.35
N SER A 75 29.51 9.10 2.81
CA SER A 75 29.69 9.18 1.34
C SER A 75 30.42 7.97 0.75
N ALA A 76 31.34 7.35 1.50
CA ALA A 76 32.11 6.18 1.03
C ALA A 76 31.26 4.90 0.95
N GLY A 77 30.22 4.77 1.81
CA GLY A 77 29.35 3.60 1.87
C GLY A 77 28.02 3.79 1.16
N SER A 78 27.89 4.76 0.27
CA SER A 78 26.59 5.13 -0.33
C SER A 78 26.12 4.23 -1.48
N LYS A 79 26.93 3.23 -1.87
CA LYS A 79 26.60 2.26 -2.93
C LYS A 79 26.29 0.90 -2.30
N PRO A 80 25.16 0.22 -2.65
CA PRO A 80 24.88 -1.14 -2.19
C PRO A 80 25.72 -2.17 -2.95
N GLU A 81 25.77 -3.40 -2.43
CA GLU A 81 26.27 -4.53 -3.19
C GLU A 81 25.28 -5.03 -4.23
N ALA A 82 23.99 -4.93 -3.91
CA ALA A 82 22.91 -5.39 -4.78
C ALA A 82 21.61 -4.63 -4.49
N ILE A 83 20.69 -4.75 -5.44
CA ILE A 83 19.27 -4.45 -5.25
C ILE A 83 18.51 -5.77 -5.29
N VAL A 84 17.63 -6.03 -4.34
CA VAL A 84 16.73 -7.17 -4.32
C VAL A 84 15.31 -6.67 -4.48
N MET A 85 14.60 -7.18 -5.50
CA MET A 85 13.20 -6.84 -5.74
C MET A 85 12.29 -7.89 -5.12
N THR A 86 11.36 -7.45 -4.27
CA THR A 86 10.29 -8.34 -3.78
C THR A 86 9.37 -8.72 -4.93
N HIS A 87 9.02 -7.76 -5.77
CA HIS A 87 8.23 -7.92 -6.98
C HIS A 87 8.30 -6.65 -7.86
N GLY A 88 7.73 -6.69 -9.05
CA GLY A 88 7.90 -5.62 -10.05
C GLY A 88 6.72 -4.64 -10.19
N HIS A 89 5.85 -4.42 -9.19
CA HIS A 89 4.86 -3.34 -9.27
C HIS A 89 5.50 -1.96 -9.27
N PHE A 90 4.76 -0.98 -9.81
CA PHE A 90 5.29 0.35 -10.13
C PHE A 90 5.84 1.12 -8.92
N ASP A 91 5.29 0.88 -7.76
CA ASP A 91 5.67 1.51 -6.49
C ASP A 91 6.81 0.78 -5.77
N HIS A 92 7.23 -0.39 -6.23
CA HIS A 92 8.41 -1.11 -5.76
C HIS A 92 9.61 -0.94 -6.71
N ARG A 93 9.37 -0.84 -8.01
CA ARG A 93 10.42 -0.75 -9.04
C ARG A 93 10.61 0.64 -9.64
N GLY A 94 9.92 1.65 -9.11
CA GLY A 94 9.83 2.96 -9.78
C GLY A 94 11.17 3.65 -10.04
N SER A 95 12.12 3.53 -9.13
CA SER A 95 13.48 4.09 -9.28
C SER A 95 14.53 3.07 -9.71
N LEU A 96 14.14 1.83 -10.07
CA LEU A 96 15.06 0.73 -10.32
C LEU A 96 16.07 1.03 -11.43
N LEU A 97 15.61 1.45 -12.60
CA LEU A 97 16.49 1.74 -13.73
C LEU A 97 17.51 2.82 -13.40
N GLN A 98 17.06 3.90 -12.76
CA GLN A 98 17.96 4.99 -12.38
C GLN A 98 19.02 4.52 -11.38
N LEU A 99 18.64 3.79 -10.33
CA LEU A 99 19.56 3.36 -9.29
C LEU A 99 20.51 2.26 -9.77
N ALA A 100 20.02 1.31 -10.56
CA ALA A 100 20.84 0.25 -11.15
C ALA A 100 21.89 0.82 -12.11
N ASP A 101 21.52 1.79 -12.93
CA ASP A 101 22.44 2.46 -13.84
C ASP A 101 23.51 3.28 -13.09
N GLU A 102 23.07 4.14 -12.14
CA GLU A 102 23.98 5.00 -11.36
C GLU A 102 24.96 4.17 -10.50
N TRP A 103 24.52 3.06 -9.93
CA TRP A 103 25.36 2.24 -9.05
C TRP A 103 26.12 1.13 -9.75
N GLY A 104 25.63 0.67 -10.91
CA GLY A 104 26.21 -0.44 -11.64
C GLY A 104 26.25 -1.72 -10.81
N VAL A 105 25.14 -2.05 -10.15
CA VAL A 105 25.01 -3.22 -9.26
C VAL A 105 24.01 -4.23 -9.82
N PRO A 106 24.13 -5.52 -9.48
CA PRO A 106 23.16 -6.53 -9.88
C PRO A 106 21.80 -6.29 -9.19
N VAL A 107 20.72 -6.62 -9.91
CA VAL A 107 19.35 -6.60 -9.45
C VAL A 107 18.84 -8.03 -9.37
N TYR A 108 18.63 -8.54 -8.17
CA TYR A 108 18.10 -9.88 -7.94
C TYR A 108 16.58 -9.86 -7.87
N CYS A 109 15.94 -10.76 -8.58
CA CYS A 109 14.51 -11.01 -8.51
C CYS A 109 14.20 -12.48 -8.79
N HIS A 110 13.02 -12.93 -8.40
CA HIS A 110 12.54 -14.27 -8.76
C HIS A 110 12.35 -14.38 -10.28
N HIS A 111 12.62 -15.56 -10.87
CA HIS A 111 12.53 -15.75 -12.33
C HIS A 111 11.15 -15.37 -12.89
N GLN A 112 10.07 -15.63 -12.16
CA GLN A 112 8.70 -15.27 -12.59
C GLN A 112 8.40 -13.76 -12.53
N GLU A 113 9.28 -12.93 -11.97
CA GLU A 113 9.17 -11.46 -12.06
C GLU A 113 9.91 -10.89 -13.29
N ARG A 114 10.86 -11.65 -13.87
CA ARG A 114 11.65 -11.20 -15.02
C ARG A 114 10.80 -10.72 -16.21
N PRO A 115 9.69 -11.36 -16.62
CA PRO A 115 8.89 -10.86 -17.75
C PRO A 115 8.43 -9.41 -17.57
N TYR A 116 8.13 -8.99 -16.35
CA TYR A 116 7.66 -7.64 -16.03
C TYR A 116 8.81 -6.62 -15.93
N LEU A 117 10.02 -7.09 -15.67
CA LEU A 117 11.23 -6.29 -15.55
C LEU A 117 12.08 -6.28 -16.84
N THR A 118 11.72 -7.08 -17.87
CA THR A 118 12.45 -7.17 -19.15
C THR A 118 11.61 -6.71 -20.36
N GLY A 119 10.44 -6.19 -20.16
CA GLY A 119 9.58 -5.73 -21.25
C GLY A 119 8.69 -6.81 -21.88
N ARG A 120 8.84 -8.10 -21.47
CA ARG A 120 8.16 -9.24 -22.11
C ARG A 120 6.67 -9.33 -21.80
N ALA A 121 6.23 -8.93 -20.60
CA ALA A 121 4.84 -9.03 -20.18
C ALA A 121 4.39 -7.85 -19.30
N SER A 122 3.09 -7.56 -19.32
CA SER A 122 2.45 -6.68 -18.35
C SER A 122 1.75 -7.51 -17.28
N TYR A 123 1.69 -6.99 -16.05
CA TYR A 123 0.88 -7.60 -15.00
C TYR A 123 -0.61 -7.67 -15.38
N PRO A 124 -1.33 -8.65 -14.83
CA PRO A 124 -2.79 -8.67 -14.92
C PRO A 124 -3.39 -7.33 -14.50
N PRO A 125 -4.46 -6.86 -15.16
CA PRO A 125 -5.06 -5.57 -14.84
C PRO A 125 -5.50 -5.49 -13.39
N PRO A 126 -5.27 -4.37 -12.68
CA PRO A 126 -5.82 -4.18 -11.35
C PRO A 126 -7.34 -4.24 -11.36
N ASP A 127 -7.92 -4.56 -10.22
CA ASP A 127 -9.36 -4.66 -10.07
C ASP A 127 -9.94 -3.57 -9.16
N PRO A 128 -10.45 -2.45 -9.70
CA PRO A 128 -11.08 -1.42 -8.89
C PRO A 128 -12.40 -1.88 -8.25
N ALA A 129 -12.89 -3.08 -8.62
CA ALA A 129 -14.14 -3.62 -8.14
C ALA A 129 -14.04 -4.29 -6.75
N VAL A 130 -12.85 -4.48 -6.19
CA VAL A 130 -12.65 -5.13 -4.89
C VAL A 130 -13.25 -4.34 -3.72
N GLY A 131 -13.48 -3.03 -3.88
CA GLY A 131 -13.98 -2.18 -2.80
C GLY A 131 -12.89 -1.79 -1.80
N GLY A 132 -13.30 -1.37 -0.62
CA GLY A 132 -12.37 -1.03 0.48
C GLY A 132 -11.97 0.44 0.56
N GLY A 133 -12.01 1.21 -0.53
CA GLY A 133 -11.72 2.65 -0.49
C GLY A 133 -11.20 3.25 -1.79
N MET A 134 -10.69 4.47 -1.68
CA MET A 134 -10.29 5.29 -2.82
C MET A 134 -9.09 4.71 -3.56
N MET A 135 -8.12 4.11 -2.85
CA MET A 135 -6.94 3.50 -3.50
C MET A 135 -7.35 2.37 -4.44
N ALA A 136 -8.29 1.50 -4.01
CA ALA A 136 -8.83 0.46 -4.87
C ALA A 136 -9.62 1.06 -6.05
N LEU A 137 -10.45 2.06 -5.80
CA LEU A 137 -11.25 2.70 -6.85
C LEU A 137 -10.36 3.30 -7.95
N MET A 138 -9.24 3.94 -7.57
CA MET A 138 -8.29 4.58 -8.50
C MET A 138 -7.31 3.60 -9.15
N SER A 139 -7.32 2.32 -8.77
CA SER A 139 -6.32 1.35 -9.22
C SER A 139 -6.29 1.13 -10.74
N PHE A 140 -7.38 1.41 -11.45
CA PHE A 140 -7.42 1.36 -12.92
C PHE A 140 -6.39 2.29 -13.59
N ALA A 141 -5.98 3.35 -12.89
CA ALA A 141 -4.99 4.33 -13.38
C ALA A 141 -3.54 3.99 -12.98
N TYR A 142 -3.32 2.96 -12.13
CA TYR A 142 -1.98 2.60 -11.72
C TYR A 142 -1.20 1.91 -12.83
N PRO A 143 0.10 2.24 -12.99
CA PRO A 143 0.94 1.64 -14.01
C PRO A 143 1.08 0.12 -13.80
N LYS A 144 0.85 -0.66 -14.85
CA LYS A 144 1.00 -2.14 -14.85
C LYS A 144 1.94 -2.64 -15.95
N GLY A 145 2.34 -1.74 -16.84
CA GLY A 145 3.21 -2.07 -17.95
C GLY A 145 4.62 -2.44 -17.47
N PRO A 146 5.37 -3.16 -18.30
CA PRO A 146 6.72 -3.57 -17.95
C PRO A 146 7.72 -2.41 -18.04
N ILE A 147 8.92 -2.65 -17.49
CA ILE A 147 10.14 -1.88 -17.78
C ILE A 147 11.14 -2.78 -18.49
N ASN A 148 12.28 -2.24 -18.90
CA ASN A 148 13.38 -3.05 -19.40
C ASN A 148 14.65 -2.79 -18.56
N ALA A 149 14.88 -3.65 -17.59
CA ALA A 149 16.05 -3.69 -16.73
C ALA A 149 16.95 -4.88 -17.01
N GLU A 150 16.78 -5.59 -18.14
CA GLU A 150 17.40 -6.90 -18.44
C GLU A 150 18.89 -6.92 -18.20
N GLN A 151 19.61 -5.86 -18.59
CA GLN A 151 21.07 -5.77 -18.45
C GLN A 151 21.56 -5.77 -16.99
N TYR A 152 20.69 -5.50 -16.01
CA TYR A 152 21.03 -5.47 -14.59
C TYR A 152 20.57 -6.72 -13.85
N LEU A 153 19.64 -7.52 -14.46
CA LEU A 153 19.00 -8.62 -13.76
C LEU A 153 19.93 -9.80 -13.56
N ALA A 154 19.98 -10.26 -12.32
CA ALA A 154 20.60 -11.52 -11.90
C ALA A 154 19.54 -12.45 -11.29
N GLU A 155 19.80 -13.74 -11.29
CA GLU A 155 18.91 -14.73 -10.68
C GLU A 155 19.24 -14.89 -9.20
N LEU A 156 18.19 -15.07 -8.40
CA LEU A 156 18.35 -15.46 -7.00
C LEU A 156 18.92 -16.88 -6.92
N PRO A 157 19.83 -17.15 -5.98
CA PRO A 157 20.38 -18.50 -5.79
C PRO A 157 19.29 -19.54 -5.42
N ASP A 158 19.42 -20.76 -5.96
CA ASP A 158 18.49 -21.88 -5.72
C ASP A 158 18.48 -22.39 -4.28
N ASP A 159 19.53 -22.10 -3.51
CA ASP A 159 19.64 -22.44 -2.09
C ASP A 159 18.90 -21.47 -1.17
N ASN A 160 18.14 -20.54 -1.75
CA ASN A 160 17.41 -19.47 -1.07
C ASN A 160 18.29 -18.43 -0.36
N SER A 161 19.59 -18.42 -0.55
CA SER A 161 20.46 -17.37 -0.04
C SER A 161 20.23 -16.04 -0.75
N ILE A 162 20.65 -14.94 -0.12
CA ILE A 162 20.58 -13.60 -0.72
C ILE A 162 22.01 -13.08 -0.85
N PRO A 163 22.49 -12.81 -2.07
CA PRO A 163 23.84 -12.30 -2.27
C PRO A 163 24.09 -11.02 -1.47
N GLY A 164 25.18 -11.00 -0.68
CA GLY A 164 25.52 -9.91 0.23
C GLY A 164 24.81 -9.91 1.59
N LEU A 165 23.97 -10.91 1.88
CA LEU A 165 23.22 -11.02 3.14
C LEU A 165 23.19 -12.47 3.65
N GLU A 166 24.27 -12.93 4.28
CA GLU A 166 24.50 -14.33 4.67
C GLU A 166 23.48 -14.85 5.70
N ASP A 167 22.93 -13.95 6.54
CA ASP A 167 21.95 -14.28 7.60
C ASP A 167 20.50 -14.32 7.09
N TRP A 168 20.28 -14.06 5.80
CA TRP A 168 18.96 -13.93 5.23
C TRP A 168 18.70 -15.04 4.21
N ARG A 169 17.43 -15.43 4.12
CA ARG A 169 16.92 -16.22 3.01
C ARG A 169 15.72 -15.57 2.34
N TRP A 170 15.57 -15.78 1.05
CA TRP A 170 14.33 -15.45 0.36
C TRP A 170 13.36 -16.63 0.41
N ILE A 171 12.07 -16.31 0.33
CA ILE A 171 10.95 -17.26 0.36
C ILE A 171 10.03 -16.88 -0.79
N HIS A 172 9.69 -17.83 -1.66
CA HIS A 172 8.71 -17.61 -2.71
C HIS A 172 7.32 -17.49 -2.10
N THR A 173 6.69 -16.33 -2.22
CA THR A 173 5.39 -16.01 -1.62
C THR A 173 4.40 -15.51 -2.68
N PRO A 174 4.03 -16.36 -3.67
CA PRO A 174 3.19 -15.97 -4.79
C PRO A 174 1.76 -15.63 -4.37
N GLY A 175 1.05 -14.94 -5.26
CA GLY A 175 -0.36 -14.58 -5.11
C GLY A 175 -0.62 -13.12 -5.41
N HIS A 176 0.12 -12.20 -4.78
CA HIS A 176 0.12 -10.78 -5.15
C HIS A 176 0.74 -10.58 -6.53
N THR A 177 1.86 -11.22 -6.80
CA THR A 177 2.40 -11.47 -8.14
C THR A 177 2.88 -12.93 -8.23
N PRO A 178 3.14 -13.48 -9.43
CA PRO A 178 3.56 -14.87 -9.56
C PRO A 178 4.96 -15.13 -8.96
N GLY A 179 5.87 -14.17 -9.08
CA GLY A 179 7.24 -14.30 -8.57
C GLY A 179 7.51 -13.49 -7.31
N HIS A 180 6.48 -13.10 -6.57
CA HIS A 180 6.66 -12.36 -5.33
C HIS A 180 7.51 -13.14 -4.32
N ILE A 181 8.46 -12.45 -3.67
CA ILE A 181 9.28 -13.03 -2.60
C ILE A 181 9.18 -12.21 -1.32
N SER A 182 9.37 -12.91 -0.21
CA SER A 182 9.60 -12.34 1.12
C SER A 182 11.01 -12.68 1.59
N LEU A 183 11.60 -11.88 2.48
CA LEU A 183 12.92 -12.12 3.03
C LEU A 183 12.81 -12.39 4.53
N PHE A 184 13.55 -13.38 5.03
CA PHE A 184 13.51 -13.75 6.45
C PHE A 184 14.91 -13.89 7.03
N ARG A 185 15.12 -13.32 8.22
CA ARG A 185 16.35 -13.43 8.99
C ARG A 185 16.11 -14.31 10.21
N GLU A 186 16.70 -15.51 10.20
CA GLU A 186 16.45 -16.54 11.22
C GLU A 186 16.90 -16.14 12.63
N LYS A 187 18.04 -15.46 12.76
CA LYS A 187 18.68 -15.21 14.07
C LYS A 187 17.84 -14.41 15.05
N ASP A 188 16.93 -13.58 14.55
CA ASP A 188 16.08 -12.70 15.37
C ASP A 188 14.63 -12.63 14.89
N GLY A 189 14.28 -13.43 13.88
CA GLY A 189 12.92 -13.56 13.38
C GLY A 189 12.41 -12.29 12.68
N VAL A 190 13.26 -11.59 11.94
CA VAL A 190 12.83 -10.42 11.15
C VAL A 190 12.32 -10.87 9.78
N LEU A 191 11.07 -10.52 9.48
CA LEU A 191 10.40 -10.77 8.21
C LEU A 191 10.18 -9.47 7.44
N ILE A 192 10.69 -9.41 6.21
CA ILE A 192 10.32 -8.43 5.18
C ILE A 192 9.35 -9.13 4.24
N ALA A 193 8.07 -8.89 4.43
CA ALA A 193 7.02 -9.65 3.73
C ALA A 193 6.71 -9.14 2.32
N GLY A 194 7.28 -8.00 1.89
CA GLY A 194 6.81 -7.33 0.68
C GLY A 194 5.31 -7.10 0.76
N ASP A 195 4.60 -7.50 -0.28
CA ASP A 195 3.15 -7.38 -0.41
C ASP A 195 2.41 -8.72 -0.30
N ALA A 196 3.06 -9.77 0.25
CA ALA A 196 2.37 -11.02 0.57
C ALA A 196 1.24 -10.80 1.60
N PHE A 197 1.43 -9.86 2.49
CA PHE A 197 0.46 -9.19 3.35
C PHE A 197 0.98 -7.80 3.69
N VAL A 198 0.12 -6.91 4.20
CA VAL A 198 0.52 -5.54 4.55
C VAL A 198 0.10 -5.18 5.98
N THR A 199 0.76 -4.16 6.56
CA THR A 199 0.48 -3.71 7.94
C THR A 199 -0.40 -2.46 7.99
N THR A 200 -1.15 -2.21 6.92
CA THR A 200 -2.20 -1.18 6.83
C THR A 200 -3.31 -1.66 5.90
N MET A 201 -4.49 -1.05 5.94
CA MET A 201 -5.55 -1.33 4.96
C MET A 201 -5.29 -0.52 3.69
N GLN A 202 -4.57 -1.12 2.73
CA GLN A 202 -4.05 -0.45 1.54
C GLN A 202 -5.12 0.07 0.58
N GLU A 203 -6.33 -0.47 0.62
CA GLU A 203 -7.47 0.03 -0.18
C GLU A 203 -7.96 1.41 0.29
N SER A 204 -7.76 1.74 1.56
CA SER A 204 -8.24 2.96 2.21
C SER A 204 -7.19 4.07 2.22
N ALA A 205 -7.40 5.13 1.45
CA ALA A 205 -6.53 6.30 1.45
C ALA A 205 -6.35 6.91 2.87
N ILE A 206 -7.41 6.89 3.69
CA ILE A 206 -7.34 7.37 5.08
C ILE A 206 -6.40 6.49 5.90
N SER A 207 -6.55 5.16 5.86
CA SER A 207 -5.68 4.23 6.60
C SER A 207 -4.22 4.35 6.18
N VAL A 208 -3.97 4.52 4.89
CA VAL A 208 -2.64 4.74 4.31
C VAL A 208 -2.04 6.06 4.80
N MET A 209 -2.84 7.14 4.79
CA MET A 209 -2.38 8.47 5.21
C MET A 209 -2.03 8.53 6.70
N ILE A 210 -2.90 7.99 7.57
CA ILE A 210 -2.68 7.99 9.03
C ILE A 210 -1.80 6.82 9.50
N GLN A 211 -1.35 5.95 8.58
CA GLN A 211 -0.53 4.76 8.87
C GLN A 211 -1.13 3.89 9.97
N LYS A 212 -2.43 3.61 9.87
CA LYS A 212 -3.13 2.77 10.86
C LYS A 212 -2.56 1.35 10.87
N LYS A 213 -1.93 0.97 11.99
CA LYS A 213 -1.36 -0.37 12.17
C LYS A 213 -2.47 -1.43 12.18
N THR A 214 -2.42 -2.35 11.23
CA THR A 214 -3.28 -3.53 11.18
C THR A 214 -2.70 -4.55 10.21
N VAL A 215 -2.62 -5.82 10.60
CA VAL A 215 -2.26 -6.89 9.66
C VAL A 215 -3.44 -7.14 8.74
N TRP A 216 -3.19 -6.97 7.44
CA TRP A 216 -4.19 -7.03 6.38
C TRP A 216 -3.70 -7.95 5.27
N GLY A 217 -4.62 -8.48 4.43
CA GLY A 217 -4.22 -9.24 3.25
C GLY A 217 -3.36 -8.44 2.28
N PRO A 218 -2.87 -9.07 1.21
CA PRO A 218 -2.16 -8.37 0.15
C PRO A 218 -3.05 -7.29 -0.47
N PRO A 219 -2.48 -6.24 -1.10
CA PRO A 219 -3.26 -5.19 -1.77
C PRO A 219 -4.31 -5.78 -2.73
N LYS A 220 -5.59 -5.65 -2.37
CA LYS A 220 -6.69 -6.41 -2.97
C LYS A 220 -6.87 -6.14 -4.46
N TYR A 221 -6.58 -4.92 -4.89
CA TYR A 221 -6.74 -4.50 -6.27
C TYR A 221 -5.64 -5.03 -7.21
N PHE A 222 -4.51 -5.51 -6.67
CA PHE A 222 -3.39 -6.06 -7.43
C PHE A 222 -3.13 -7.56 -7.19
N THR A 223 -4.01 -8.26 -6.50
CA THR A 223 -3.80 -9.68 -6.17
C THR A 223 -4.61 -10.57 -7.12
N PRO A 224 -3.97 -11.22 -8.12
CA PRO A 224 -4.63 -12.03 -9.12
C PRO A 224 -4.83 -13.51 -8.72
N ASP A 225 -4.16 -14.01 -7.65
CA ASP A 225 -4.31 -15.39 -7.16
C ASP A 225 -4.46 -15.43 -5.64
N TRP A 226 -5.70 -15.53 -5.19
CA TRP A 226 -6.03 -15.59 -3.76
C TRP A 226 -5.67 -16.93 -3.12
N GLY A 227 -5.64 -18.01 -3.90
CA GLY A 227 -5.25 -19.33 -3.43
C GLY A 227 -3.77 -19.39 -3.09
N ALA A 228 -2.93 -18.86 -3.98
CA ALA A 228 -1.50 -18.73 -3.73
C ALA A 228 -1.23 -17.76 -2.57
N ALA A 229 -1.88 -16.59 -2.54
CA ALA A 229 -1.73 -15.62 -1.44
C ALA A 229 -2.08 -16.22 -0.08
N ALA A 230 -3.14 -17.04 0.01
CA ALA A 230 -3.50 -17.71 1.26
C ALA A 230 -2.43 -18.72 1.72
N ARG A 231 -1.80 -19.44 0.80
CA ARG A 231 -0.69 -20.36 1.11
C ARG A 231 0.54 -19.58 1.59
N SER A 232 0.90 -18.51 0.89
CA SER A 232 2.01 -17.64 1.25
C SER A 232 1.86 -17.03 2.64
N VAL A 233 0.69 -16.49 2.97
CA VAL A 233 0.41 -15.94 4.31
C VAL A 233 0.50 -17.03 5.39
N ARG A 234 0.05 -18.26 5.10
CA ARG A 234 0.16 -19.38 6.04
C ARG A 234 1.61 -19.77 6.27
N GLU A 235 2.41 -19.85 5.23
CA GLU A 235 3.85 -20.14 5.30
C GLU A 235 4.58 -19.08 6.13
N LEU A 236 4.34 -17.80 5.84
CA LEU A 236 4.94 -16.69 6.58
C LEU A 236 4.50 -16.65 8.06
N ALA A 237 3.25 -17.03 8.36
CA ALA A 237 2.79 -17.13 9.74
C ALA A 237 3.48 -18.27 10.51
N ALA A 238 3.80 -19.37 9.84
CA ALA A 238 4.51 -20.51 10.45
C ALA A 238 5.96 -20.21 10.82
N LEU A 239 6.55 -19.12 10.32
CA LEU A 239 7.89 -18.65 10.69
C LEU A 239 7.93 -18.01 12.09
N GLU A 240 6.77 -17.72 12.69
CA GLU A 240 6.67 -17.04 13.99
C GLU A 240 7.51 -15.75 14.09
N PRO A 241 7.38 -14.81 13.15
CA PRO A 241 8.28 -13.65 13.08
C PRO A 241 8.17 -12.77 14.33
N ASN A 242 9.31 -12.33 14.85
CA ASN A 242 9.37 -11.37 15.96
C ASN A 242 9.16 -9.93 15.50
N VAL A 243 9.60 -9.61 14.27
CA VAL A 243 9.46 -8.31 13.64
C VAL A 243 8.92 -8.52 12.24
N MET A 244 7.87 -7.80 11.87
CA MET A 244 7.31 -7.83 10.53
C MET A 244 7.32 -6.44 9.93
N VAL A 245 7.91 -6.33 8.75
CA VAL A 245 7.81 -5.15 7.89
C VAL A 245 7.30 -5.57 6.51
N THR A 246 6.57 -4.70 5.87
CA THR A 246 5.84 -4.98 4.65
C THR A 246 6.02 -3.85 3.65
N GLY A 247 5.67 -4.05 2.38
CA GLY A 247 5.72 -3.00 1.37
C GLY A 247 4.87 -1.77 1.72
N HIS A 248 3.84 -1.93 2.55
CA HIS A 248 2.97 -0.84 2.98
C HIS A 248 2.62 -0.92 4.47
N GLY A 249 2.70 0.21 5.16
CA GLY A 249 2.38 0.32 6.58
C GLY A 249 3.63 0.36 7.47
N GLN A 250 3.42 0.37 8.77
CA GLN A 250 4.47 0.45 9.78
C GLN A 250 4.94 -0.94 10.20
N ALA A 251 6.14 -1.02 10.78
CA ALA A 251 6.64 -2.25 11.39
C ALA A 251 5.73 -2.70 12.56
N MET A 252 5.60 -4.01 12.73
CA MET A 252 4.89 -4.65 13.84
C MET A 252 5.79 -5.65 14.55
N TYR A 253 5.63 -5.77 15.88
CA TYR A 253 6.57 -6.45 16.77
C TYR A 253 5.89 -7.42 17.71
N GLY A 254 6.63 -8.49 18.06
CA GLY A 254 6.32 -9.39 19.16
C GLY A 254 5.01 -10.16 19.03
N ASP A 255 4.47 -10.57 20.16
CA ASP A 255 3.31 -11.47 20.24
C ASP A 255 2.03 -10.91 19.59
N GLU A 256 1.79 -9.62 19.69
CA GLU A 256 0.60 -9.02 19.08
C GLU A 256 0.68 -9.09 17.55
N ALA A 257 1.86 -8.87 17.00
CA ALA A 257 2.11 -8.98 15.58
C ALA A 257 1.92 -10.43 15.11
N ARG A 258 2.51 -11.41 15.79
CA ARG A 258 2.33 -12.84 15.50
C ARG A 258 0.86 -13.25 15.57
N LYS A 259 0.17 -12.92 16.67
CA LYS A 259 -1.27 -13.22 16.84
C LYS A 259 -2.11 -12.62 15.71
N ALA A 260 -1.80 -11.39 15.28
CA ALA A 260 -2.51 -10.74 14.18
C ALA A 260 -2.25 -11.43 12.82
N LEU A 261 -1.01 -11.89 12.57
CA LEU A 261 -0.65 -12.65 11.37
C LEU A 261 -1.31 -14.03 11.36
N HIS A 262 -1.28 -14.75 12.47
CA HIS A 262 -2.00 -16.03 12.63
C HIS A 262 -3.50 -15.85 12.42
N LYS A 263 -4.08 -14.77 12.93
CA LYS A 263 -5.49 -14.45 12.69
C LYS A 263 -5.77 -14.21 11.22
N LEU A 264 -4.91 -13.46 10.51
CA LEU A 264 -5.04 -13.28 9.06
C LEU A 264 -4.94 -14.63 8.34
N SER A 265 -3.95 -15.45 8.67
CA SER A 265 -3.73 -16.77 8.06
C SER A 265 -4.94 -17.70 8.24
N ARG A 266 -5.49 -17.81 9.45
CA ARG A 266 -6.65 -18.63 9.74
C ARG A 266 -7.92 -18.14 9.07
N ASP A 267 -8.15 -16.84 9.11
CA ASP A 267 -9.37 -16.19 8.65
C ASP A 267 -9.19 -15.54 7.25
N PHE A 268 -8.24 -16.04 6.42
CA PHE A 268 -7.79 -15.38 5.19
C PHE A 268 -8.92 -15.12 4.20
N TRP A 269 -9.81 -16.08 4.02
CA TRP A 269 -10.91 -15.97 3.07
C TRP A 269 -11.93 -14.89 3.42
N GLN A 270 -12.08 -14.59 4.70
CA GLN A 270 -12.99 -13.55 5.21
C GLN A 270 -12.31 -12.18 5.34
N ARG A 271 -11.00 -12.14 5.62
CA ARG A 271 -10.27 -10.92 5.96
C ARG A 271 -9.29 -10.48 4.87
N GLY A 272 -8.54 -11.40 4.32
CA GLY A 272 -7.53 -11.14 3.31
C GLY A 272 -8.15 -10.93 1.93
N MET A 273 -9.01 -11.83 1.49
CA MET A 273 -9.66 -11.78 0.18
C MET A 273 -10.81 -10.75 0.17
N PRO A 274 -11.07 -10.06 -0.96
CA PRO A 274 -12.25 -9.21 -1.09
C PRO A 274 -13.52 -10.06 -1.30
N ALA A 275 -14.69 -9.53 -0.88
CA ALA A 275 -15.97 -10.20 -1.08
C ALA A 275 -16.40 -10.28 -2.57
N GLN A 276 -15.82 -9.43 -3.43
CA GLN A 276 -16.12 -9.35 -4.86
C GLN A 276 -14.89 -8.87 -5.63
N GLY A 277 -14.82 -9.24 -6.88
CA GLY A 277 -13.75 -8.80 -7.77
C GLY A 277 -13.52 -9.77 -8.91
N ARG A 278 -12.71 -9.35 -9.88
CA ARG A 278 -12.34 -10.12 -11.07
C ARG A 278 -11.75 -11.48 -10.71
N TYR A 279 -10.83 -11.49 -9.74
CA TYR A 279 -10.02 -12.65 -9.39
C TYR A 279 -10.58 -13.47 -8.22
N VAL A 280 -11.76 -13.11 -7.69
CA VAL A 280 -12.37 -13.78 -6.52
C VAL A 280 -12.88 -15.19 -6.85
N LYS A 281 -13.45 -15.38 -8.04
CA LYS A 281 -14.00 -16.67 -8.47
C LYS A 281 -12.97 -17.56 -9.15
N GLU A 282 -12.10 -16.93 -9.94
CA GLU A 282 -11.09 -17.58 -10.75
C GLU A 282 -9.82 -16.75 -10.69
N PRO A 283 -8.64 -17.35 -10.42
CA PRO A 283 -7.37 -16.64 -10.48
C PRO A 283 -6.97 -16.32 -11.92
N ALA A 284 -6.03 -15.39 -12.09
CA ALA A 284 -5.25 -15.37 -13.32
C ALA A 284 -4.33 -16.61 -13.34
N LEU A 285 -4.06 -17.13 -14.55
CA LEU A 285 -3.13 -18.24 -14.75
C LEU A 285 -1.84 -17.73 -15.39
N PHE A 286 -0.74 -18.31 -14.98
CA PHE A 286 0.59 -17.96 -15.46
C PHE A 286 1.29 -19.20 -15.98
N ASP A 287 2.21 -19.03 -16.93
CA ASP A 287 3.14 -20.09 -17.32
C ASP A 287 4.27 -20.24 -16.29
N THR A 288 5.21 -21.13 -16.58
CA THR A 288 6.38 -21.39 -15.72
C THR A 288 7.28 -20.17 -15.55
N ASP A 289 7.29 -19.28 -16.52
CA ASP A 289 8.08 -18.04 -16.49
C ASP A 289 7.37 -16.89 -15.78
N GLY A 290 6.08 -17.05 -15.42
CA GLY A 290 5.28 -16.03 -14.79
C GLY A 290 4.52 -15.14 -15.79
N VAL A 291 4.48 -15.46 -17.07
CA VAL A 291 3.71 -14.71 -18.07
C VAL A 291 2.21 -15.07 -17.95
N PRO A 292 1.31 -14.08 -17.90
CA PRO A 292 -0.12 -14.36 -17.82
C PRO A 292 -0.62 -15.10 -19.06
N THR A 293 -1.20 -16.28 -18.89
CA THR A 293 -1.81 -17.10 -19.94
C THR A 293 -3.33 -17.00 -19.96
N TYR A 294 -3.94 -16.68 -18.82
CA TYR A 294 -5.37 -16.45 -18.69
C TYR A 294 -5.67 -15.34 -17.69
N ILE A 295 -6.59 -14.45 -18.05
CA ILE A 295 -7.06 -13.36 -17.20
C ILE A 295 -8.60 -13.38 -17.18
N PRO A 296 -9.23 -13.58 -16.00
CA PRO A 296 -10.69 -13.59 -15.89
C PRO A 296 -11.33 -12.30 -16.37
N SER A 297 -12.51 -12.40 -16.99
CA SER A 297 -13.25 -11.23 -17.50
C SER A 297 -13.92 -10.44 -16.37
N SER A 298 -13.78 -9.11 -16.40
CA SER A 298 -14.51 -8.20 -15.48
C SER A 298 -15.84 -7.71 -16.02
N ARG A 299 -16.25 -8.09 -17.26
CA ARG A 299 -17.43 -7.53 -17.95
C ARG A 299 -18.72 -7.64 -17.13
N GLY A 300 -18.99 -8.78 -16.50
CA GLY A 300 -20.20 -8.99 -15.70
C GLY A 300 -20.27 -8.12 -14.44
N ILE A 301 -19.12 -7.86 -13.81
CA ILE A 301 -19.03 -7.00 -12.62
C ILE A 301 -19.25 -5.54 -13.01
N MET A 302 -18.64 -5.11 -14.10
CA MET A 302 -18.73 -3.74 -14.60
C MET A 302 -20.16 -3.40 -15.06
N LEU A 303 -20.85 -4.32 -15.75
CA LEU A 303 -22.26 -4.16 -16.15
C LEU A 303 -23.20 -4.03 -14.94
N LYS A 304 -23.03 -4.86 -13.91
CA LYS A 304 -23.80 -4.75 -12.66
C LYS A 304 -23.60 -3.41 -11.97
N ARG A 305 -22.38 -2.89 -11.91
CA ARG A 305 -22.08 -1.58 -11.29
C ARG A 305 -22.64 -0.43 -12.10
N LEU A 306 -22.56 -0.47 -13.41
CA LEU A 306 -23.17 0.53 -14.29
C LEU A 306 -24.70 0.54 -14.11
N ALA A 307 -25.34 -0.64 -14.01
CA ALA A 307 -26.77 -0.74 -13.74
C ALA A 307 -27.15 -0.15 -12.36
N ILE A 308 -26.37 -0.43 -11.32
CA ILE A 308 -26.58 0.14 -9.97
C ILE A 308 -26.40 1.66 -9.99
N ALA A 309 -25.32 2.15 -10.62
CA ALA A 309 -25.05 3.59 -10.71
C ALA A 309 -26.16 4.31 -11.50
N ALA A 310 -26.63 3.73 -12.60
CA ALA A 310 -27.75 4.27 -13.38
C ALA A 310 -29.05 4.28 -12.56
N GLY A 311 -29.32 3.23 -11.77
CA GLY A 311 -30.46 3.17 -10.86
C GLY A 311 -30.41 4.23 -9.77
N LEU A 312 -29.26 4.44 -9.11
CA LEU A 312 -29.07 5.48 -8.10
C LEU A 312 -29.21 6.89 -8.70
N LEU A 313 -28.69 7.11 -9.90
CA LEU A 313 -28.84 8.37 -10.60
C LEU A 313 -30.31 8.64 -10.93
N ALA A 314 -31.05 7.65 -11.41
CA ALA A 314 -32.47 7.75 -11.69
C ALA A 314 -33.28 8.07 -10.43
N ILE A 315 -32.98 7.41 -9.30
CA ILE A 315 -33.58 7.72 -7.99
C ILE A 315 -33.25 9.15 -7.57
N GLY A 316 -31.99 9.58 -7.69
CA GLY A 316 -31.55 10.94 -7.36
C GLY A 316 -32.30 12.00 -8.20
N ILE A 317 -32.50 11.76 -9.49
CA ILE A 317 -33.27 12.64 -10.38
C ILE A 317 -34.74 12.67 -9.96
N LEU A 318 -35.34 11.55 -9.60
CA LEU A 318 -36.73 11.49 -9.14
C LEU A 318 -36.90 12.27 -7.83
N VAL A 319 -36.04 12.07 -6.84
CA VAL A 319 -36.05 12.81 -5.56
C VAL A 319 -35.86 14.31 -5.80
N TYR A 320 -34.93 14.69 -6.67
CA TYR A 320 -34.72 16.09 -7.03
C TYR A 320 -35.95 16.72 -7.70
N ARG A 321 -36.59 15.99 -8.62
CA ARG A 321 -37.84 16.45 -9.27
C ARG A 321 -38.99 16.62 -8.30
N GLU A 322 -39.17 15.69 -7.37
CA GLU A 322 -40.25 15.80 -6.34
C GLU A 322 -39.99 16.96 -5.35
N ARG A 323 -38.72 17.16 -4.93
CA ARG A 323 -38.36 18.34 -4.11
C ARG A 323 -38.63 19.67 -4.84
N LYS A 324 -38.35 19.71 -6.16
CA LYS A 324 -38.60 20.92 -6.97
C LYS A 324 -40.10 21.19 -7.15
N LYS A 325 -40.91 20.14 -7.30
CA LYS A 325 -42.38 20.27 -7.34
C LYS A 325 -42.94 20.79 -6.01
N GLY A 326 -42.51 20.23 -4.89
CA GLY A 326 -42.88 20.68 -3.54
C GLY A 326 -42.50 22.15 -3.27
N SER A 327 -41.32 22.57 -3.71
CA SER A 327 -40.86 23.99 -3.64
C SER A 327 -41.71 24.91 -4.53
N PHE A 328 -42.19 24.43 -5.67
CA PHE A 328 -43.05 25.19 -6.56
C PHE A 328 -44.46 25.35 -5.99
N PHE A 329 -45.03 24.32 -5.35
CA PHE A 329 -46.31 24.39 -4.66
C PHE A 329 -46.25 25.33 -3.44
N ASN A 330 -45.21 25.32 -2.63
CA ASN A 330 -45.03 26.26 -1.54
C ASN A 330 -44.89 27.71 -1.98
N ARG A 331 -44.22 27.96 -3.12
CA ARG A 331 -44.14 29.32 -3.71
C ARG A 331 -45.48 29.80 -4.25
N LYS A 332 -46.32 28.91 -4.80
CA LYS A 332 -47.71 29.30 -5.22
C LYS A 332 -48.62 29.52 -4.02
N ALA A 333 -48.51 28.73 -2.96
CA ALA A 333 -49.30 28.93 -1.74
C ALA A 333 -48.95 30.23 -1.03
N SER A 334 -47.70 30.61 -0.94
CA SER A 334 -47.26 31.90 -0.36
C SER A 334 -47.62 33.09 -1.26
N GLY A 335 -47.67 32.92 -2.57
CA GLY A 335 -48.12 33.97 -3.51
C GLY A 335 -49.63 34.19 -3.53
N PHE A 336 -50.44 33.20 -3.12
CA PHE A 336 -51.89 33.31 -3.02
C PHE A 336 -52.36 33.92 -1.70
N LEU A 337 -51.60 33.73 -0.60
CA LEU A 337 -51.86 34.35 0.70
C LEU A 337 -51.43 35.84 0.78
N GLY A 338 -50.61 36.30 -0.15
CA GLY A 338 -50.11 37.68 -0.20
C GLY A 338 -51.02 38.71 -0.89
N LYS A 339 -52.16 38.28 -1.47
CA LYS A 339 -53.06 39.18 -2.21
C LYS A 339 -54.42 39.47 -1.55
N SER A 340 -54.62 39.03 -0.31
CA SER A 340 -55.89 39.31 0.41
C SER A 340 -55.61 39.76 1.82
N LEU A 341 -55.11 40.97 1.99
CA LEU A 341 -55.22 41.75 3.22
C LEU A 341 -54.48 43.10 3.04
N ILE A 342 -55.14 44.02 2.30
CA ILE A 342 -54.90 45.45 2.48
C ILE A 342 -56.20 46.00 3.10
N GLY A 343 -56.13 46.36 4.37
CA GLY A 343 -57.13 47.08 5.04
C GLY A 343 -57.22 46.71 6.51
N GLY A 344 -56.67 47.54 7.42
CA GLY A 344 -56.90 47.43 8.85
C GLY A 344 -55.72 47.84 9.73
N SER A 345 -55.82 49.03 10.26
CA SER A 345 -54.90 49.81 11.07
C SER A 345 -54.56 49.23 12.46
N LEU A 346 -53.34 49.55 12.92
CA LEU A 346 -52.82 49.70 14.31
C LEU A 346 -52.99 48.58 15.34
N ALA A 347 -51.84 48.15 15.86
CA ALA A 347 -51.43 48.37 17.28
C ALA A 347 -50.07 47.65 17.54
N THR A 348 -49.20 48.37 18.17
CA THR A 348 -47.88 47.99 18.74
C THR A 348 -47.97 46.87 19.73
N LEU A 349 -47.05 45.92 19.64
CA LEU A 349 -46.45 45.18 20.78
C LEU A 349 -45.11 44.54 20.36
N GLY A 350 -44.08 44.90 21.10
CA GLY A 350 -42.71 44.44 20.90
C GLY A 350 -42.53 42.98 21.31
N ALA A 351 -41.73 42.29 20.57
CA ALA A 351 -41.14 41.03 21.00
C ALA A 351 -39.72 40.92 20.42
N THR A 352 -38.80 40.80 21.33
CA THR A 352 -37.38 40.65 21.15
C THR A 352 -37.03 39.39 20.37
N ALA A 353 -36.18 39.52 19.36
CA ALA A 353 -35.58 38.40 18.63
C ALA A 353 -34.49 37.70 19.46
N PRO A 354 -34.36 36.39 19.44
CA PRO A 354 -33.23 35.70 20.05
C PRO A 354 -32.00 35.76 19.14
N ALA A 355 -30.85 36.00 19.77
CA ALA A 355 -29.53 36.10 19.17
C ALA A 355 -29.08 34.77 18.58
N THR A 356 -28.53 34.82 17.38
CA THR A 356 -27.79 33.75 16.73
C THR A 356 -26.44 33.54 17.43
N PRO A 357 -26.00 32.30 17.73
CA PRO A 357 -24.68 32.06 18.28
C PRO A 357 -23.62 32.19 17.20
N ALA A 358 -22.55 32.92 17.50
CA ALA A 358 -21.38 33.10 16.67
C ALA A 358 -20.58 31.79 16.54
N LEU A 359 -20.12 31.47 15.33
CA LEU A 359 -19.16 30.41 15.06
C LEU A 359 -17.76 30.79 15.60
N PRO A 360 -17.01 29.89 16.20
CA PRO A 360 -15.64 30.17 16.66
C PRO A 360 -14.68 30.31 15.48
N MET A 361 -13.91 31.40 15.51
CA MET A 361 -12.81 31.66 14.58
C MET A 361 -11.66 30.65 14.80
N LEU A 362 -11.16 30.07 13.72
CA LEU A 362 -9.94 29.25 13.68
C LEU A 362 -8.71 30.16 13.87
N PRO A 363 -7.66 29.71 14.57
CA PRO A 363 -6.45 30.49 14.75
C PRO A 363 -5.62 30.56 13.47
N VAL A 364 -5.14 31.75 13.14
CA VAL A 364 -4.18 32.04 12.09
C VAL A 364 -2.81 31.52 12.53
N ILE A 365 -2.20 30.63 11.73
CA ILE A 365 -0.81 30.19 11.91
C ILE A 365 0.08 31.19 11.17
N PRO A 366 1.10 31.79 11.81
CA PRO A 366 2.07 32.62 11.10
C PRO A 366 3.06 31.76 10.31
N ALA A 367 3.37 32.23 9.10
CA ALA A 367 4.42 31.68 8.26
C ALA A 367 5.81 31.95 8.87
N LEU A 368 6.60 30.91 8.98
CA LEU A 368 8.07 30.92 8.98
C LEU A 368 8.57 29.67 8.27
#